data_9518bc0442b8bf066b9e48c33ecb47b3
#
_entry.id   9518bc0442b8bf066b9e48c33ecb47b3
#
_cell.length_a   1.000
_cell.length_b   1.000
_cell.length_c   1.000
_cell.angle_alpha   90.00
_cell.angle_beta   90.00
_cell.angle_gamma   90.00
#
_symmetry.space_group_name_H-M   'P 1'
#
loop_
_entity.id
_entity.type
_entity.pdbx_description
1 polymer ?
#
loop_
_entity_poly.entity_id
_entity_poly.type
_entity_poly.pdbx_seq_one_letter_code
_entity_poly.pdbx_strand_id
1 'polypeptide(L)'
;MTRFTRFNLTGAIQGVGFRPCIYNACVQANLSGFIQNTGEGVVIVVDNASAFQDILSTLPPHIRIDSIRTETTEEYHTGFIIRASTGEGYVEIPPDLFLCDDCLTELTDPENRRLGYFFLTCTLCGPRFTIAESSPYDRATTTMRDFTMCPNCQKEYTDPSDRRFHAQTIACSNCGPRLTLYKYGEPLDLPDDTDKLRYISHAFQKDEIVAIKGVGGFHLFCNTQKKTIAKLDTLTGRHRKPYAVLCRDIVMARNIATLTPKEEEVLLSPERPIVLASKNTRSPDASELDTIGIMLASTALHILLFEHFPQPLICTSSNLAHAPLTIDRAEQLVPLVLDHDRRIIQAADDSILKIINRKPLLIRRSRGFVPRSIAIDSTDTAPILALGAEMNNTFAIYDGHGRVTLSQHIGDTTHPETFDRYRATIDRFLTSARITPRVLLCDAHPEYQTSLYGRELAETLNIP
;
A
#
# COMPACT_ATOMS: atom_id res chain seq x y z
N MET A 1 24.76 -15.55 -37.17
CA MET A 1 24.25 -15.72 -35.78
C MET A 1 23.43 -14.51 -35.46
N THR A 2 22.17 -14.68 -35.07
CA THR A 2 21.28 -13.58 -34.64
C THR A 2 21.89 -12.98 -33.38
N ARG A 3 22.24 -11.69 -33.40
CA ARG A 3 22.75 -11.01 -32.21
C ARG A 3 21.59 -10.64 -31.31
N PHE A 4 21.63 -11.06 -30.05
CA PHE A 4 20.66 -10.64 -29.05
C PHE A 4 21.06 -9.30 -28.44
N THR A 5 20.06 -8.53 -28.05
CA THR A 5 20.24 -7.25 -27.32
C THR A 5 19.73 -7.40 -25.91
N ARG A 6 20.56 -7.02 -24.96
CA ARG A 6 20.24 -6.96 -23.55
C ARG A 6 19.80 -5.54 -23.18
N PHE A 7 18.66 -5.42 -22.54
CA PHE A 7 18.09 -4.20 -21.98
C PHE A 7 18.12 -4.31 -20.46
N ASN A 8 18.75 -3.36 -19.80
CA ASN A 8 18.74 -3.20 -18.36
C ASN A 8 17.83 -2.00 -18.04
N LEU A 9 16.70 -2.24 -17.41
CA LEU A 9 15.68 -1.24 -17.12
C LEU A 9 15.60 -0.97 -15.62
N THR A 10 15.52 0.32 -15.27
CA THR A 10 15.21 0.75 -13.91
C THR A 10 13.90 1.53 -13.88
N GLY A 11 13.26 1.60 -12.72
CA GLY A 11 11.99 2.32 -12.54
C GLY A 11 11.00 1.58 -11.63
N ALA A 12 9.77 2.06 -11.59
CA ALA A 12 8.66 1.39 -10.91
C ALA A 12 8.08 0.30 -11.84
N ILE A 13 8.82 -0.79 -12.02
CA ILE A 13 8.57 -1.87 -12.99
C ILE A 13 8.39 -3.24 -12.34
N GLN A 14 8.66 -3.41 -11.05
CA GLN A 14 8.35 -4.65 -10.33
C GLN A 14 7.04 -4.52 -9.55
N GLY A 15 6.27 -5.60 -9.43
CA GLY A 15 4.99 -5.62 -8.69
C GLY A 15 3.82 -4.90 -9.36
N VAL A 16 3.99 -4.40 -10.59
CA VAL A 16 2.98 -3.67 -11.39
C VAL A 16 2.50 -4.45 -12.61
N GLY A 17 2.77 -5.75 -12.69
CA GLY A 17 2.40 -6.58 -13.84
C GLY A 17 3.33 -6.43 -15.06
N PHE A 18 4.51 -5.82 -14.90
CA PHE A 18 5.45 -5.59 -16.00
C PHE A 18 5.93 -6.89 -16.67
N ARG A 19 6.40 -7.87 -15.88
CA ARG A 19 6.87 -9.17 -16.42
C ARG A 19 5.82 -9.88 -17.28
N PRO A 20 4.56 -10.10 -16.79
CA PRO A 20 3.51 -10.70 -17.62
C PRO A 20 3.16 -9.86 -18.86
N CYS A 21 3.13 -8.54 -18.75
CA CYS A 21 2.86 -7.65 -19.88
C CYS A 21 3.91 -7.81 -20.99
N ILE A 22 5.19 -7.71 -20.64
CA ILE A 22 6.31 -7.89 -21.61
C ILE A 22 6.32 -9.31 -22.17
N TYR A 23 6.13 -10.34 -21.34
CA TYR A 23 6.12 -11.72 -21.78
C TYR A 23 5.07 -11.92 -22.88
N ASN A 24 3.82 -11.52 -22.63
CA ASN A 24 2.74 -11.68 -23.59
C ASN A 24 2.98 -10.90 -24.88
N ALA A 25 3.47 -9.67 -24.79
CA ALA A 25 3.77 -8.86 -25.97
C ALA A 25 4.93 -9.45 -26.80
N CYS A 26 6.00 -9.93 -26.16
CA CYS A 26 7.11 -10.57 -26.85
C CYS A 26 6.70 -11.90 -27.53
N VAL A 27 5.88 -12.71 -26.86
CA VAL A 27 5.33 -13.96 -27.47
C VAL A 27 4.43 -13.65 -28.66
N GLN A 28 3.55 -12.66 -28.56
CA GLN A 28 2.70 -12.23 -29.68
C GLN A 28 3.52 -11.69 -30.87
N ALA A 29 4.63 -11.01 -30.60
CA ALA A 29 5.56 -10.51 -31.62
C ALA A 29 6.56 -11.58 -32.11
N ASN A 30 6.45 -12.84 -31.67
CA ASN A 30 7.34 -13.95 -31.99
C ASN A 30 8.82 -13.65 -31.67
N LEU A 31 9.09 -12.87 -30.62
CA LEU A 31 10.47 -12.61 -30.16
C LEU A 31 10.99 -13.78 -29.36
N SER A 32 12.31 -14.01 -29.43
CA SER A 32 13.04 -14.96 -28.60
C SER A 32 13.87 -14.23 -27.55
N GLY A 33 13.96 -14.82 -26.34
CA GLY A 33 14.74 -14.24 -25.26
C GLY A 33 14.18 -14.52 -23.87
N PHE A 34 14.38 -13.59 -22.96
CA PHE A 34 13.84 -13.70 -21.60
C PHE A 34 13.62 -12.36 -20.93
N ILE A 35 12.80 -12.36 -19.88
CA ILE A 35 12.66 -11.27 -18.91
C ILE A 35 12.97 -11.79 -17.51
N GLN A 36 13.68 -10.99 -16.70
CA GLN A 36 14.13 -11.35 -15.37
C GLN A 36 14.12 -10.14 -14.44
N ASN A 37 13.51 -10.26 -13.27
CA ASN A 37 13.71 -9.28 -12.20
C ASN A 37 15.11 -9.46 -11.60
N THR A 38 15.76 -8.35 -11.31
CA THR A 38 17.04 -8.30 -10.58
C THR A 38 16.93 -7.36 -9.39
N GLY A 39 17.92 -7.37 -8.52
CA GLY A 39 17.99 -6.43 -7.41
C GLY A 39 18.16 -4.96 -7.84
N GLU A 40 18.45 -4.68 -9.11
CA GLU A 40 18.68 -3.32 -9.63
C GLU A 40 17.60 -2.88 -10.64
N GLY A 41 16.64 -3.75 -10.96
CA GLY A 41 15.61 -3.46 -11.95
C GLY A 41 15.13 -4.71 -12.69
N VAL A 42 15.01 -4.62 -13.99
CA VAL A 42 14.59 -5.72 -14.87
C VAL A 42 15.58 -5.85 -16.02
N VAL A 43 16.03 -7.07 -16.26
CA VAL A 43 16.84 -7.45 -17.43
C VAL A 43 15.92 -8.11 -18.46
N ILE A 44 16.04 -7.68 -19.72
CA ILE A 44 15.33 -8.26 -20.86
C ILE A 44 16.35 -8.50 -21.96
N VAL A 45 16.36 -9.72 -22.50
CA VAL A 45 17.18 -10.08 -23.65
C VAL A 45 16.26 -10.47 -24.79
N VAL A 46 16.48 -9.90 -25.99
CA VAL A 46 15.66 -10.15 -27.19
C VAL A 46 16.51 -10.26 -28.43
N ASP A 47 16.04 -11.04 -29.41
CA ASP A 47 16.64 -11.22 -30.71
C ASP A 47 16.36 -10.06 -31.70
N ASN A 48 15.30 -9.25 -31.44
CA ASN A 48 14.94 -8.10 -32.27
C ASN A 48 14.71 -6.86 -31.40
N ALA A 49 15.73 -6.03 -31.29
CA ALA A 49 15.70 -4.81 -30.47
C ALA A 49 14.69 -3.76 -30.95
N SER A 50 14.49 -3.61 -32.27
CA SER A 50 13.53 -2.64 -32.81
C SER A 50 12.10 -2.99 -32.46
N ALA A 51 11.68 -4.25 -32.69
CA ALA A 51 10.35 -4.71 -32.33
C ALA A 51 10.10 -4.62 -30.81
N PHE A 52 11.13 -4.84 -30.00
CA PHE A 52 11.02 -4.67 -28.56
C PHE A 52 10.86 -3.19 -28.13
N GLN A 53 11.53 -2.25 -28.80
CA GLN A 53 11.34 -0.81 -28.54
C GLN A 53 9.91 -0.36 -28.86
N ASP A 54 9.29 -0.93 -29.92
CA ASP A 54 7.89 -0.68 -30.24
C ASP A 54 6.97 -1.17 -29.11
N ILE A 55 7.24 -2.34 -28.55
CA ILE A 55 6.52 -2.86 -27.37
C ILE A 55 6.64 -1.90 -26.18
N LEU A 56 7.86 -1.41 -25.88
CA LEU A 56 8.06 -0.47 -24.77
C LEU A 56 7.25 0.83 -24.94
N SER A 57 7.01 1.28 -26.17
CA SER A 57 6.24 2.50 -26.47
C SER A 57 4.74 2.36 -26.19
N THR A 58 4.23 1.15 -26.08
CA THR A 58 2.79 0.83 -25.88
C THR A 58 2.44 0.41 -24.45
N LEU A 59 3.38 0.54 -23.51
CA LEU A 59 3.19 0.11 -22.13
C LEU A 59 2.08 0.89 -21.42
N PRO A 60 1.33 0.24 -20.52
CA PRO A 60 0.33 0.91 -19.70
C PRO A 60 0.93 2.05 -18.85
N PRO A 61 0.20 3.17 -18.64
CA PRO A 61 0.74 4.39 -18.02
C PRO A 61 1.13 4.24 -16.53
N HIS A 62 0.69 3.17 -15.86
CA HIS A 62 1.09 2.87 -14.48
C HIS A 62 2.49 2.24 -14.37
N ILE A 63 3.06 1.79 -15.50
CA ILE A 63 4.42 1.29 -15.59
C ILE A 63 5.35 2.47 -15.87
N ARG A 64 6.30 2.72 -14.96
CA ARG A 64 7.26 3.81 -15.11
C ARG A 64 8.66 3.27 -15.28
N ILE A 65 9.25 3.52 -16.46
CA ILE A 65 10.65 3.24 -16.74
C ILE A 65 11.45 4.54 -16.57
N ASP A 66 12.50 4.51 -15.78
CA ASP A 66 13.34 5.67 -15.47
C ASP A 66 14.60 5.70 -16.32
N SER A 67 15.20 4.55 -16.58
CA SER A 67 16.35 4.43 -17.46
C SER A 67 16.33 3.12 -18.25
N ILE A 68 16.93 3.16 -19.43
CA ILE A 68 17.16 2.00 -20.29
C ILE A 68 18.62 2.04 -20.70
N ARG A 69 19.37 0.97 -20.38
CA ARG A 69 20.72 0.74 -20.90
C ARG A 69 20.70 -0.48 -21.80
N THR A 70 21.35 -0.40 -22.95
CA THR A 70 21.38 -1.48 -23.93
C THR A 70 22.80 -1.93 -24.20
N GLU A 71 22.98 -3.24 -24.37
CA GLU A 71 24.24 -3.84 -24.76
C GLU A 71 24.00 -5.06 -25.65
N THR A 72 24.96 -5.42 -26.50
CA THR A 72 24.90 -6.64 -27.30
C THR A 72 25.33 -7.82 -26.45
N THR A 73 24.64 -8.96 -26.56
CA THR A 73 24.95 -10.19 -25.82
C THR A 73 25.06 -11.38 -26.77
N GLU A 74 25.85 -12.36 -26.36
CA GLU A 74 25.98 -13.64 -27.05
C GLU A 74 25.01 -14.70 -26.50
N GLU A 75 24.19 -14.36 -25.51
CA GLU A 75 23.18 -15.26 -24.96
C GLU A 75 22.15 -15.59 -26.04
N TYR A 76 22.00 -16.88 -26.36
CA TYR A 76 21.05 -17.38 -27.34
C TYR A 76 19.84 -18.04 -26.66
N HIS A 77 18.63 -17.75 -27.14
CA HIS A 77 17.40 -18.32 -26.65
C HIS A 77 16.47 -18.73 -27.80
N THR A 78 15.71 -19.78 -27.57
CA THR A 78 14.59 -20.19 -28.42
C THR A 78 13.27 -19.92 -27.68
N GLY A 79 12.41 -19.10 -28.27
CA GLY A 79 11.19 -18.63 -27.62
C GLY A 79 11.46 -17.60 -26.50
N PHE A 80 10.41 -17.08 -25.89
CA PHE A 80 10.49 -16.09 -24.83
C PHE A 80 10.07 -16.67 -23.49
N ILE A 81 10.84 -16.44 -22.41
CA ILE A 81 10.59 -17.00 -21.08
C ILE A 81 10.70 -15.95 -19.96
N ILE A 82 10.02 -16.20 -18.84
CA ILE A 82 10.26 -15.47 -17.58
C ILE A 82 11.25 -16.29 -16.76
N ARG A 83 12.41 -15.70 -16.46
CA ARG A 83 13.41 -16.30 -15.56
C ARG A 83 13.10 -15.99 -14.09
N ALA A 84 13.53 -16.87 -13.19
CA ALA A 84 13.54 -16.61 -11.77
C ALA A 84 14.33 -15.34 -11.45
N SER A 85 13.85 -14.56 -10.48
CA SER A 85 14.54 -13.35 -10.06
C SER A 85 15.91 -13.63 -9.47
N THR A 86 16.86 -12.75 -9.68
CA THR A 86 18.25 -12.89 -9.22
C THR A 86 18.79 -11.61 -8.62
N GLY A 87 19.86 -11.76 -7.85
CA GLY A 87 20.57 -10.64 -7.24
C GLY A 87 19.80 -10.03 -6.09
N GLU A 88 20.52 -9.28 -5.31
CA GLU A 88 20.03 -8.44 -4.24
C GLU A 88 20.34 -6.99 -4.61
N GLY A 89 19.46 -6.06 -4.31
CA GLY A 89 19.63 -4.64 -4.63
C GLY A 89 18.40 -3.85 -4.25
N TYR A 90 18.31 -2.61 -4.70
CA TYR A 90 17.14 -1.76 -4.50
C TYR A 90 16.30 -1.66 -5.78
N VAL A 91 15.05 -2.00 -5.65
CA VAL A 91 14.02 -1.70 -6.63
C VAL A 91 12.87 -1.00 -5.92
N GLU A 92 12.36 0.06 -6.53
CA GLU A 92 11.19 0.75 -6.01
C GLU A 92 10.00 -0.21 -5.94
N ILE A 93 9.54 -0.50 -4.72
CA ILE A 93 8.34 -1.30 -4.48
C ILE A 93 7.13 -0.39 -4.74
N PRO A 94 6.11 -0.85 -5.49
CA PRO A 94 4.92 -0.04 -5.71
C PRO A 94 4.12 0.19 -4.43
N PRO A 95 3.32 1.27 -4.37
CA PRO A 95 2.41 1.49 -3.26
C PRO A 95 1.28 0.46 -3.23
N ASP A 96 0.61 0.35 -2.08
CA ASP A 96 -0.63 -0.40 -1.96
C ASP A 96 -1.76 0.33 -2.69
N LEU A 97 -2.47 -0.34 -3.57
CA LEU A 97 -3.50 0.25 -4.42
C LEU A 97 -4.89 -0.35 -4.13
N PHE A 98 -5.92 0.41 -4.51
CA PHE A 98 -7.31 -0.01 -4.46
C PHE A 98 -7.59 -1.25 -5.32
N LEU A 99 -8.64 -2.00 -4.96
CA LEU A 99 -9.16 -3.11 -5.74
C LEU A 99 -9.60 -2.63 -7.15
N CYS A 100 -9.06 -3.22 -8.22
CA CYS A 100 -9.42 -2.85 -9.58
C CYS A 100 -10.82 -3.36 -9.96
N ASP A 101 -11.41 -2.78 -11.02
CA ASP A 101 -12.79 -3.08 -11.44
C ASP A 101 -13.01 -4.56 -11.76
N ASP A 102 -12.04 -5.22 -12.41
CA ASP A 102 -12.14 -6.66 -12.67
C ASP A 102 -12.19 -7.48 -11.37
N CYS A 103 -11.33 -7.14 -10.38
CA CYS A 103 -11.38 -7.82 -9.09
C CYS A 103 -12.66 -7.46 -8.32
N LEU A 104 -13.19 -6.26 -8.48
CA LEU A 104 -14.49 -5.88 -7.89
C LEU A 104 -15.63 -6.71 -8.51
N THR A 105 -15.63 -6.91 -9.82
CA THR A 105 -16.60 -7.77 -10.52
C THR A 105 -16.50 -9.20 -10.01
N GLU A 106 -15.29 -9.78 -9.95
CA GLU A 106 -15.10 -11.15 -9.46
C GLU A 106 -15.50 -11.33 -7.98
N LEU A 107 -15.39 -10.29 -7.16
CA LEU A 107 -15.76 -10.33 -5.73
C LEU A 107 -17.24 -10.63 -5.52
N THR A 108 -18.08 -10.18 -6.46
CA THR A 108 -19.55 -10.27 -6.38
C THR A 108 -20.17 -11.22 -7.42
N ASP A 109 -19.36 -11.83 -8.27
CA ASP A 109 -19.81 -12.78 -9.29
C ASP A 109 -20.09 -14.16 -8.67
N PRO A 110 -21.36 -14.65 -8.69
CA PRO A 110 -21.73 -15.95 -8.12
C PRO A 110 -21.00 -17.15 -8.76
N GLU A 111 -20.56 -17.03 -10.00
CA GLU A 111 -19.84 -18.09 -10.72
C GLU A 111 -18.33 -18.07 -10.45
N ASN A 112 -17.81 -17.02 -9.80
CA ASN A 112 -16.39 -16.88 -9.54
C ASN A 112 -15.97 -17.59 -8.24
N ARG A 113 -14.91 -18.40 -8.31
CA ARG A 113 -14.37 -19.13 -7.15
C ARG A 113 -13.84 -18.24 -6.02
N ARG A 114 -13.75 -16.93 -6.24
CA ARG A 114 -13.36 -15.91 -5.24
C ARG A 114 -14.52 -15.04 -4.81
N LEU A 115 -15.77 -15.43 -5.11
CA LEU A 115 -16.94 -14.77 -4.57
C LEU A 115 -16.79 -14.55 -3.05
N GLY A 116 -16.97 -13.33 -2.61
CA GLY A 116 -16.91 -12.97 -1.19
C GLY A 116 -15.54 -13.13 -0.52
N TYR A 117 -14.47 -13.36 -1.27
CA TYR A 117 -13.14 -13.52 -0.65
C TYR A 117 -12.49 -12.16 -0.33
N PHE A 118 -12.34 -11.85 0.95
CA PHE A 118 -11.90 -10.54 1.45
C PHE A 118 -10.50 -10.11 1.01
N PHE A 119 -9.61 -11.05 0.64
CA PHE A 119 -8.23 -10.78 0.20
C PHE A 119 -8.08 -10.97 -1.32
N LEU A 120 -9.09 -10.64 -2.08
CA LEU A 120 -9.06 -10.70 -3.54
C LEU A 120 -8.11 -9.64 -4.11
N THR A 121 -7.15 -10.05 -4.94
CA THR A 121 -6.16 -9.18 -5.58
C THR A 121 -5.70 -9.73 -6.94
N CYS A 122 -4.97 -8.93 -7.71
CA CYS A 122 -4.34 -9.35 -8.96
C CYS A 122 -2.97 -8.68 -9.17
N THR A 123 -2.44 -8.68 -10.40
CA THR A 123 -1.19 -8.00 -10.76
C THR A 123 -1.25 -6.47 -10.61
N LEU A 124 -2.45 -5.87 -10.71
CA LEU A 124 -2.64 -4.41 -10.75
C LEU A 124 -3.08 -3.80 -9.42
N CYS A 125 -3.66 -4.58 -8.50
CA CYS A 125 -4.28 -4.06 -7.28
C CYS A 125 -3.88 -4.83 -6.03
N GLY A 126 -4.24 -4.28 -4.86
CA GLY A 126 -4.00 -4.87 -3.55
C GLY A 126 -2.67 -4.42 -2.92
N PRO A 127 -2.26 -5.10 -1.83
CA PRO A 127 -1.07 -4.73 -1.07
C PRO A 127 0.23 -5.00 -1.83
N ARG A 128 1.22 -4.13 -1.62
CA ARG A 128 2.58 -4.21 -2.15
C ARG A 128 3.59 -3.80 -1.08
N PHE A 129 3.64 -2.49 -0.76
CA PHE A 129 4.55 -1.92 0.22
C PHE A 129 4.37 -2.51 1.61
N THR A 130 3.13 -2.65 2.07
CA THR A 130 2.83 -3.13 3.42
C THR A 130 3.20 -4.59 3.66
N ILE A 131 3.39 -5.38 2.60
CA ILE A 131 3.73 -6.81 2.68
C ILE A 131 5.15 -7.15 2.26
N ALA A 132 5.88 -6.22 1.65
CA ALA A 132 7.22 -6.48 1.13
C ALA A 132 8.26 -6.53 2.28
N GLU A 133 9.08 -7.56 2.28
CA GLU A 133 10.17 -7.76 3.25
C GLU A 133 11.51 -7.35 2.66
N SER A 134 11.73 -7.60 1.37
CA SER A 134 12.97 -7.27 0.66
C SER A 134 12.76 -7.18 -0.84
N SER A 135 13.80 -6.75 -1.57
CA SER A 135 13.89 -6.77 -3.03
C SER A 135 14.67 -8.01 -3.52
N PRO A 136 14.44 -8.50 -4.74
CA PRO A 136 13.42 -8.09 -5.72
C PRO A 136 12.00 -8.45 -5.27
N TYR A 137 10.96 -7.75 -5.81
CA TYR A 137 9.58 -8.00 -5.42
C TYR A 137 9.05 -9.29 -6.03
N ASP A 138 8.99 -10.33 -5.22
CA ASP A 138 8.45 -11.65 -5.55
C ASP A 138 7.66 -12.22 -4.35
N ARG A 139 6.86 -13.28 -4.57
CA ARG A 139 6.09 -13.91 -3.50
C ARG A 139 6.99 -14.34 -2.34
N ALA A 140 8.16 -14.89 -2.62
CA ALA A 140 9.13 -15.35 -1.61
C ALA A 140 9.71 -14.22 -0.75
N THR A 141 9.71 -12.99 -1.24
CA THR A 141 10.19 -11.78 -0.55
C THR A 141 9.05 -10.92 0.01
N THR A 142 7.86 -11.48 0.11
CA THR A 142 6.68 -10.86 0.73
C THR A 142 6.08 -11.78 1.78
N THR A 143 5.18 -11.25 2.63
CA THR A 143 4.44 -12.07 3.60
C THR A 143 3.51 -13.10 2.95
N MET A 144 3.31 -13.04 1.63
CA MET A 144 2.54 -14.05 0.91
C MET A 144 3.27 -15.39 0.77
N ARG A 145 4.56 -15.47 1.09
CA ARG A 145 5.30 -16.74 1.20
C ARG A 145 4.72 -17.69 2.25
N ASP A 146 4.05 -17.14 3.26
CA ASP A 146 3.43 -17.91 4.34
C ASP A 146 2.19 -18.68 3.86
N PHE A 147 1.70 -18.40 2.64
CA PHE A 147 0.50 -18.97 2.03
C PHE A 147 0.85 -19.78 0.78
N THR A 148 0.95 -21.11 0.91
CA THR A 148 1.20 -22.00 -0.23
C THR A 148 0.02 -22.01 -1.17
N MET A 149 0.26 -21.75 -2.46
CA MET A 149 -0.80 -21.73 -3.48
C MET A 149 -1.45 -23.11 -3.63
N CYS A 150 -2.78 -23.14 -3.70
CA CYS A 150 -3.51 -24.34 -4.11
C CYS A 150 -3.33 -24.60 -5.62
N PRO A 151 -3.64 -25.81 -6.12
CA PRO A 151 -3.46 -26.15 -7.53
C PRO A 151 -4.12 -25.18 -8.51
N ASN A 152 -5.31 -24.67 -8.19
CA ASN A 152 -6.00 -23.69 -9.03
C ASN A 152 -5.30 -22.32 -9.07
N CYS A 153 -4.83 -21.82 -7.91
CA CYS A 153 -4.04 -20.58 -7.88
C CYS A 153 -2.68 -20.75 -8.56
N GLN A 154 -2.06 -21.94 -8.42
CA GLN A 154 -0.80 -22.26 -9.13
C GLN A 154 -1.00 -22.27 -10.64
N LYS A 155 -2.11 -22.87 -11.13
CA LYS A 155 -2.45 -22.88 -12.56
C LYS A 155 -2.60 -21.45 -13.10
N GLU A 156 -3.40 -20.61 -12.45
CA GLU A 156 -3.58 -19.21 -12.86
C GLU A 156 -2.27 -18.41 -12.79
N TYR A 157 -1.42 -18.67 -11.77
CA TYR A 157 -0.13 -18.02 -11.62
C TYR A 157 0.85 -18.35 -12.76
N THR A 158 0.76 -19.55 -13.35
CA THR A 158 1.66 -20.01 -14.41
C THR A 158 1.06 -19.93 -15.82
N ASP A 159 -0.23 -19.64 -15.96
CA ASP A 159 -0.91 -19.53 -17.24
C ASP A 159 -0.75 -18.12 -17.83
N PRO A 160 -0.03 -17.94 -18.95
CA PRO A 160 0.14 -16.63 -19.58
C PRO A 160 -1.14 -15.95 -20.03
N SER A 161 -2.23 -16.71 -20.25
CA SER A 161 -3.53 -16.18 -20.64
C SER A 161 -4.35 -15.68 -19.45
N ASP A 162 -3.97 -16.02 -18.23
CA ASP A 162 -4.68 -15.62 -17.02
C ASP A 162 -4.25 -14.21 -16.56
N ARG A 163 -5.21 -13.38 -16.13
CA ARG A 163 -4.95 -12.03 -15.60
C ARG A 163 -4.13 -12.03 -14.29
N ARG A 164 -3.98 -13.17 -13.62
CA ARG A 164 -3.13 -13.39 -12.44
C ARG A 164 -1.80 -14.06 -12.76
N PHE A 165 -1.45 -14.16 -14.04
CA PHE A 165 -0.15 -14.63 -14.44
C PHE A 165 0.96 -13.88 -13.70
N HIS A 166 1.78 -14.57 -12.91
CA HIS A 166 2.79 -14.00 -12.02
C HIS A 166 2.30 -12.97 -10.99
N ALA A 167 1.01 -12.97 -10.61
CA ALA A 167 0.50 -12.13 -9.53
C ALA A 167 1.03 -12.61 -8.16
N GLN A 168 1.99 -11.90 -7.58
CA GLN A 168 2.68 -12.34 -6.35
C GLN A 168 1.75 -12.43 -5.14
N THR A 169 0.66 -11.67 -5.14
CA THR A 169 -0.37 -11.67 -4.09
C THR A 169 -1.53 -12.64 -4.34
N ILE A 170 -1.46 -13.47 -5.40
CA ILE A 170 -2.54 -14.40 -5.74
C ILE A 170 -2.89 -15.31 -4.56
N ALA A 171 -4.21 -15.40 -4.29
CA ALA A 171 -4.77 -16.24 -3.25
C ALA A 171 -6.26 -16.53 -3.54
N CYS A 172 -6.84 -17.42 -2.77
CA CYS A 172 -8.29 -17.66 -2.69
C CYS A 172 -8.64 -18.16 -1.27
N SER A 173 -9.91 -18.34 -0.97
CA SER A 173 -10.39 -18.81 0.33
C SER A 173 -9.77 -20.14 0.80
N ASN A 174 -9.28 -20.98 -0.14
CA ASN A 174 -8.65 -22.26 0.20
C ASN A 174 -7.16 -22.14 0.60
N CYS A 175 -6.44 -21.15 0.07
CA CYS A 175 -4.97 -21.09 0.21
C CYS A 175 -4.42 -19.74 0.67
N GLY A 176 -5.25 -18.74 0.83
CA GLY A 176 -4.80 -17.41 1.24
C GLY A 176 -5.19 -17.05 2.66
N PRO A 177 -5.02 -15.77 3.02
CA PRO A 177 -5.37 -15.25 4.32
C PRO A 177 -6.81 -15.54 4.74
N ARG A 178 -7.01 -15.72 6.05
CA ARG A 178 -8.30 -16.03 6.66
C ARG A 178 -8.69 -14.99 7.70
N LEU A 179 -9.98 -14.69 7.79
CA LEU A 179 -10.54 -13.83 8.83
C LEU A 179 -10.80 -14.62 10.12
N THR A 180 -10.50 -14.00 11.24
CA THR A 180 -10.90 -14.46 12.57
C THR A 180 -11.54 -13.30 13.32
N LEU A 181 -12.74 -13.51 13.84
CA LEU A 181 -13.42 -12.52 14.69
C LEU A 181 -13.16 -12.88 16.15
N TYR A 182 -12.56 -11.97 16.89
CA TYR A 182 -12.28 -12.11 18.31
C TYR A 182 -13.25 -11.26 19.13
N LYS A 183 -13.64 -11.78 20.30
CA LYS A 183 -14.36 -11.02 21.32
C LYS A 183 -13.69 -11.22 22.68
N TYR A 184 -13.25 -10.12 23.30
CA TYR A 184 -12.45 -10.14 24.54
C TYR A 184 -11.20 -11.02 24.44
N GLY A 185 -10.53 -11.02 23.27
CA GLY A 185 -9.33 -11.81 23.00
C GLY A 185 -9.58 -13.26 22.60
N GLU A 186 -10.82 -13.78 22.71
CA GLU A 186 -11.17 -15.14 22.35
C GLU A 186 -11.79 -15.21 20.94
N PRO A 187 -11.41 -16.18 20.11
CA PRO A 187 -11.99 -16.34 18.79
C PRO A 187 -13.46 -16.79 18.90
N LEU A 188 -14.32 -16.14 18.12
CA LEU A 188 -15.72 -16.58 18.00
C LEU A 188 -15.81 -17.72 16.97
N ASP A 189 -16.49 -18.79 17.35
CA ASP A 189 -16.79 -19.90 16.45
C ASP A 189 -17.98 -19.53 15.54
N LEU A 190 -17.65 -18.97 14.37
CA LEU A 190 -18.62 -18.59 13.35
C LEU A 190 -18.29 -19.33 12.04
N PRO A 191 -19.32 -19.91 11.37
CA PRO A 191 -19.14 -20.86 10.26
C PRO A 191 -18.32 -20.29 9.10
N ASP A 192 -18.59 -19.05 8.71
CA ASP A 192 -17.96 -18.43 7.54
C ASP A 192 -17.71 -16.92 7.73
N ASP A 193 -17.10 -16.30 6.73
CA ASP A 193 -16.78 -14.87 6.77
C ASP A 193 -18.02 -14.00 6.68
N THR A 194 -19.09 -14.47 6.05
CA THR A 194 -20.39 -13.77 5.96
C THR A 194 -21.02 -13.63 7.34
N ASP A 195 -20.98 -14.69 8.16
CA ASP A 195 -21.50 -14.66 9.52
C ASP A 195 -20.68 -13.74 10.44
N LYS A 196 -19.35 -13.68 10.24
CA LYS A 196 -18.49 -12.71 10.94
C LYS A 196 -18.87 -11.27 10.59
N LEU A 197 -19.10 -10.97 9.30
CA LEU A 197 -19.50 -9.64 8.84
C LEU A 197 -20.93 -9.27 9.31
N ARG A 198 -21.86 -10.21 9.33
CA ARG A 198 -23.20 -9.99 9.93
C ARG A 198 -23.11 -9.69 11.42
N TYR A 199 -22.26 -10.40 12.16
CA TYR A 199 -22.03 -10.13 13.58
C TYR A 199 -21.54 -8.70 13.80
N ILE A 200 -20.57 -8.25 13.00
CA ILE A 200 -20.02 -6.88 13.01
C ILE A 200 -21.12 -5.86 12.66
N SER A 201 -21.93 -6.14 11.65
CA SER A 201 -23.08 -5.28 11.30
C SER A 201 -24.04 -5.09 12.47
N HIS A 202 -24.38 -6.17 13.20
CA HIS A 202 -25.21 -6.08 14.42
C HIS A 202 -24.51 -5.28 15.53
N ALA A 203 -23.18 -5.38 15.66
CA ALA A 203 -22.41 -4.57 16.62
C ALA A 203 -22.53 -3.07 16.30
N PHE A 204 -22.40 -2.68 15.02
CA PHE A 204 -22.61 -1.29 14.60
C PHE A 204 -24.03 -0.79 14.89
N GLN A 205 -25.06 -1.63 14.70
CA GLN A 205 -26.45 -1.29 15.04
C GLN A 205 -26.64 -1.06 16.55
N LYS A 206 -25.79 -1.68 17.38
CA LYS A 206 -25.79 -1.53 18.85
C LYS A 206 -24.83 -0.46 19.36
N ASP A 207 -24.33 0.41 18.47
CA ASP A 207 -23.37 1.47 18.81
C ASP A 207 -22.06 0.95 19.42
N GLU A 208 -21.60 -0.23 18.98
CA GLU A 208 -20.33 -0.80 19.36
C GLU A 208 -19.22 -0.32 18.41
N ILE A 209 -18.00 -0.26 18.93
CA ILE A 209 -16.77 0.06 18.15
C ILE A 209 -16.08 -1.25 17.87
N VAL A 210 -15.66 -1.45 16.61
CA VAL A 210 -14.99 -2.66 16.14
C VAL A 210 -13.63 -2.30 15.59
N ALA A 211 -12.58 -3.02 15.97
CA ALA A 211 -11.29 -2.94 15.30
C ALA A 211 -11.24 -3.93 14.13
N ILE A 212 -10.83 -3.46 12.97
CA ILE A 212 -10.72 -4.28 11.76
C ILE A 212 -9.31 -4.11 11.18
N LYS A 213 -8.61 -5.23 10.96
CA LYS A 213 -7.29 -5.23 10.34
C LYS A 213 -7.41 -4.93 8.86
N GLY A 214 -6.81 -3.82 8.44
CA GLY A 214 -6.73 -3.41 7.05
C GLY A 214 -5.44 -3.84 6.37
N VAL A 215 -5.06 -3.12 5.31
CA VAL A 215 -3.85 -3.38 4.54
C VAL A 215 -2.59 -2.96 5.32
N GLY A 216 -2.59 -1.79 5.93
CA GLY A 216 -1.41 -1.21 6.59
C GLY A 216 -1.49 -1.12 8.12
N GLY A 217 -2.58 -1.57 8.74
CA GLY A 217 -2.81 -1.55 10.18
C GLY A 217 -4.25 -1.78 10.54
N PHE A 218 -4.56 -1.75 11.83
CA PHE A 218 -5.93 -1.81 12.31
C PHE A 218 -6.60 -0.43 12.27
N HIS A 219 -7.89 -0.42 11.95
CA HIS A 219 -8.75 0.74 12.05
C HIS A 219 -9.90 0.47 13.01
N LEU A 220 -10.33 1.49 13.74
CA LEU A 220 -11.55 1.49 14.52
C LEU A 220 -12.70 1.97 13.64
N PHE A 221 -13.75 1.15 13.62
CA PHE A 221 -14.98 1.44 12.88
C PHE A 221 -16.15 1.55 13.85
N CYS A 222 -17.04 2.49 13.59
CA CYS A 222 -18.34 2.55 14.25
C CYS A 222 -19.37 3.26 13.35
N ASN A 223 -20.63 3.22 13.73
CA ASN A 223 -21.68 3.99 13.06
C ASN A 223 -21.48 5.50 13.27
N THR A 224 -22.21 6.31 12.51
CA THR A 224 -22.11 7.78 12.54
C THR A 224 -22.97 8.45 13.63
N GLN A 225 -23.49 7.72 14.59
CA GLN A 225 -24.30 8.28 15.68
C GLN A 225 -23.42 9.10 16.64
N LYS A 226 -23.89 10.29 17.02
CA LYS A 226 -23.16 11.20 17.92
C LYS A 226 -22.69 10.53 19.22
N LYS A 227 -23.56 9.69 19.83
CA LYS A 227 -23.23 8.95 21.05
C LYS A 227 -22.08 7.96 20.84
N THR A 228 -21.98 7.34 19.65
CA THR A 228 -20.93 6.38 19.31
C THR A 228 -19.61 7.08 19.01
N ILE A 229 -19.66 8.24 18.35
CA ILE A 229 -18.50 9.10 18.15
C ILE A 229 -17.93 9.58 19.50
N ALA A 230 -18.79 10.00 20.43
CA ALA A 230 -18.36 10.38 21.77
C ALA A 230 -17.70 9.24 22.56
N LYS A 231 -18.17 7.98 22.40
CA LYS A 231 -17.48 6.80 22.94
C LYS A 231 -16.10 6.62 22.31
N LEU A 232 -15.98 6.83 20.99
CA LEU A 232 -14.72 6.70 20.26
C LEU A 232 -13.71 7.79 20.72
N ASP A 233 -14.15 9.04 20.94
CA ASP A 233 -13.34 10.12 21.50
C ASP A 233 -12.78 9.74 22.87
N THR A 234 -13.61 9.22 23.74
CA THR A 234 -13.21 8.78 25.08
C THR A 234 -12.21 7.63 25.01
N LEU A 235 -12.47 6.64 24.14
CA LEU A 235 -11.64 5.46 23.98
C LEU A 235 -10.23 5.81 23.49
N THR A 236 -10.14 6.71 22.51
CA THR A 236 -8.86 7.04 21.85
C THR A 236 -8.10 8.18 22.51
N GLY A 237 -8.72 8.91 23.45
CA GLY A 237 -8.17 10.12 24.06
C GLY A 237 -8.01 11.28 23.07
N ARG A 238 -8.71 11.23 21.93
CA ARG A 238 -8.58 12.19 20.83
C ARG A 238 -9.71 13.21 20.82
N HIS A 239 -9.79 14.03 21.86
CA HIS A 239 -10.81 15.05 21.96
C HIS A 239 -10.78 16.03 20.77
N ARG A 240 -11.93 16.18 20.10
CA ARG A 240 -12.15 17.11 18.96
C ARG A 240 -11.33 16.82 17.70
N LYS A 241 -10.71 15.66 17.57
CA LYS A 241 -9.99 15.30 16.34
C LYS A 241 -11.01 14.91 15.25
N PRO A 242 -10.91 15.47 14.03
CA PRO A 242 -11.75 15.07 12.92
C PRO A 242 -11.53 13.58 12.58
N TYR A 243 -12.63 12.85 12.36
CA TYR A 243 -12.63 11.49 11.87
C TYR A 243 -12.94 11.43 10.39
N ALA A 244 -12.37 10.45 9.69
CA ALA A 244 -12.79 10.13 8.34
C ALA A 244 -14.10 9.33 8.35
N VAL A 245 -14.91 9.53 7.32
CA VAL A 245 -16.12 8.78 7.06
C VAL A 245 -15.89 7.88 5.87
N LEU A 246 -15.91 6.57 6.10
CA LEU A 246 -15.85 5.56 5.06
C LEU A 246 -17.22 5.46 4.37
N CYS A 247 -17.23 5.64 3.06
CA CYS A 247 -18.36 5.50 2.17
C CYS A 247 -18.17 4.29 1.27
N ARG A 248 -19.24 3.58 0.94
CA ARG A 248 -19.20 2.46 0.00
C ARG A 248 -18.72 2.92 -1.38
N ASP A 249 -19.27 4.04 -1.85
CA ASP A 249 -19.09 4.56 -3.19
C ASP A 249 -19.25 6.09 -3.23
N ILE A 250 -19.03 6.67 -4.42
CA ILE A 250 -19.13 8.12 -4.62
C ILE A 250 -20.55 8.66 -4.43
N VAL A 251 -21.59 7.83 -4.65
CA VAL A 251 -22.99 8.23 -4.45
C VAL A 251 -23.26 8.44 -2.96
N MET A 252 -22.80 7.51 -2.12
CA MET A 252 -22.88 7.66 -0.67
C MET A 252 -22.09 8.87 -0.18
N ALA A 253 -20.90 9.12 -0.74
CA ALA A 253 -20.07 10.29 -0.39
C ALA A 253 -20.77 11.62 -0.72
N ARG A 254 -21.40 11.74 -1.90
CA ARG A 254 -22.18 12.93 -2.31
C ARG A 254 -23.37 13.21 -1.37
N ASN A 255 -23.93 12.18 -0.75
CA ASN A 255 -25.03 12.37 0.19
C ASN A 255 -24.61 13.08 1.48
N ILE A 256 -23.34 12.95 1.89
CA ILE A 256 -22.84 13.47 3.18
C ILE A 256 -21.76 14.56 3.03
N ALA A 257 -21.35 14.90 1.82
CA ALA A 257 -20.39 15.97 1.56
C ALA A 257 -20.69 16.68 0.24
N THR A 258 -20.30 17.95 0.13
CA THR A 258 -20.29 18.65 -1.14
C THR A 258 -18.96 18.42 -1.80
N LEU A 259 -18.96 17.72 -2.94
CA LEU A 259 -17.75 17.32 -3.67
C LEU A 259 -17.60 18.13 -4.95
N THR A 260 -16.40 18.63 -5.20
CA THR A 260 -16.02 19.17 -6.50
C THR A 260 -15.61 18.05 -7.46
N PRO A 261 -15.66 18.25 -8.81
CA PRO A 261 -15.22 17.23 -9.76
C PRO A 261 -13.77 16.73 -9.52
N LYS A 262 -12.88 17.62 -9.03
CA LYS A 262 -11.48 17.23 -8.74
C LYS A 262 -11.34 16.40 -7.46
N GLU A 263 -12.18 16.66 -6.45
CA GLU A 263 -12.25 15.81 -5.26
C GLU A 263 -12.79 14.41 -5.58
N GLU A 264 -13.80 14.32 -6.46
CA GLU A 264 -14.32 13.03 -6.94
C GLU A 264 -13.27 12.25 -7.72
N GLU A 265 -12.55 12.90 -8.65
CA GLU A 265 -11.45 12.29 -9.41
C GLU A 265 -10.42 11.67 -8.47
N VAL A 266 -10.02 12.41 -7.43
CA VAL A 266 -9.04 11.93 -6.44
C VAL A 266 -9.61 10.81 -5.56
N LEU A 267 -10.86 10.90 -5.12
CA LEU A 267 -11.54 9.84 -4.38
C LEU A 267 -11.64 8.53 -5.17
N LEU A 268 -11.78 8.63 -6.50
CA LEU A 268 -11.89 7.49 -7.42
C LEU A 268 -10.53 6.99 -7.92
N SER A 269 -9.43 7.67 -7.59
CA SER A 269 -8.09 7.25 -8.00
C SER A 269 -7.69 5.89 -7.39
N PRO A 270 -6.73 5.17 -7.98
CA PRO A 270 -6.25 3.89 -7.43
C PRO A 270 -5.66 4.00 -6.03
N GLU A 271 -5.23 5.17 -5.61
CA GLU A 271 -4.69 5.45 -4.28
C GLU A 271 -5.77 5.51 -3.20
N ARG A 272 -7.01 5.90 -3.55
CA ARG A 272 -8.15 6.01 -2.61
C ARG A 272 -7.78 6.73 -1.31
N PRO A 273 -7.30 7.97 -1.34
CA PRO A 273 -6.97 8.72 -0.12
C PRO A 273 -8.22 9.22 0.60
N ILE A 274 -8.05 9.66 1.84
CA ILE A 274 -9.01 10.49 2.53
C ILE A 274 -8.96 11.89 1.90
N VAL A 275 -10.09 12.40 1.43
CA VAL A 275 -10.21 13.75 0.88
C VAL A 275 -10.99 14.63 1.85
N LEU A 276 -10.41 15.78 2.22
CA LEU A 276 -11.07 16.79 3.05
C LEU A 276 -12.02 17.62 2.18
N ALA A 277 -13.31 17.29 2.22
CA ALA A 277 -14.38 17.92 1.47
C ALA A 277 -15.24 18.85 2.32
N SER A 278 -15.98 19.77 1.70
CA SER A 278 -16.91 20.63 2.41
C SER A 278 -18.12 19.85 2.94
N LYS A 279 -18.51 20.15 4.17
CA LYS A 279 -19.74 19.57 4.75
C LYS A 279 -21.00 20.04 4.00
N ASN A 280 -22.03 19.23 4.08
CA ASN A 280 -23.39 19.58 3.70
C ASN A 280 -24.35 19.34 4.88
N THR A 281 -25.65 19.56 4.69
CA THR A 281 -26.66 19.44 5.75
C THR A 281 -26.86 18.01 6.26
N ARG A 282 -26.32 17.00 5.59
CA ARG A 282 -26.43 15.57 5.94
C ARG A 282 -25.12 14.99 6.50
N SER A 283 -24.09 15.83 6.64
CA SER A 283 -22.79 15.40 7.18
C SER A 283 -22.95 14.93 8.63
N PRO A 284 -22.37 13.78 9.00
CA PRO A 284 -22.33 13.37 10.40
C PRO A 284 -21.42 14.29 11.23
N ASP A 285 -21.60 14.28 12.55
CA ASP A 285 -20.79 15.07 13.51
C ASP A 285 -19.36 14.51 13.69
N ALA A 286 -18.72 14.07 12.61
CA ALA A 286 -17.38 13.48 12.61
C ALA A 286 -16.24 14.53 12.68
N SER A 287 -16.57 15.82 12.60
CA SER A 287 -15.60 16.91 12.61
C SER A 287 -16.28 18.18 13.13
N GLU A 288 -15.59 19.00 13.91
CA GLU A 288 -16.05 20.34 14.30
C GLU A 288 -15.72 21.41 13.22
N LEU A 289 -14.90 21.04 12.21
CA LEU A 289 -14.50 21.94 11.12
C LEU A 289 -15.61 22.03 10.05
N ASP A 290 -15.51 23.01 9.16
CA ASP A 290 -16.36 23.12 7.96
C ASP A 290 -16.11 22.03 6.92
N THR A 291 -15.08 21.22 7.14
CA THR A 291 -14.70 20.10 6.29
C THR A 291 -14.85 18.77 7.01
N ILE A 292 -15.06 17.72 6.22
CA ILE A 292 -15.16 16.33 6.66
C ILE A 292 -14.22 15.48 5.82
N GLY A 293 -13.52 14.53 6.43
CA GLY A 293 -12.70 13.55 5.72
C GLY A 293 -13.58 12.48 5.07
N ILE A 294 -13.58 12.38 3.76
CA ILE A 294 -14.30 11.34 3.00
C ILE A 294 -13.30 10.30 2.54
N MET A 295 -13.62 9.05 2.75
CA MET A 295 -12.86 7.88 2.31
C MET A 295 -13.79 6.92 1.58
N LEU A 296 -13.39 6.39 0.43
CA LEU A 296 -14.15 5.34 -0.25
C LEU A 296 -13.64 3.96 0.13
N ALA A 297 -14.52 2.96 0.07
CA ALA A 297 -14.14 1.56 0.23
C ALA A 297 -12.95 1.23 -0.69
N SER A 298 -11.84 0.77 -0.09
CA SER A 298 -10.55 0.58 -0.78
C SER A 298 -10.09 -0.89 -0.85
N THR A 299 -10.75 -1.78 -0.14
CA THR A 299 -10.42 -3.21 -0.07
C THR A 299 -11.66 -4.07 -0.30
N ALA A 300 -11.46 -5.33 -0.69
CA ALA A 300 -12.56 -6.29 -0.79
C ALA A 300 -13.31 -6.39 0.56
N LEU A 301 -12.57 -6.36 1.70
CA LEU A 301 -13.18 -6.39 3.02
C LEU A 301 -14.12 -5.21 3.27
N HIS A 302 -13.75 -3.99 2.86
CA HIS A 302 -14.64 -2.82 2.97
C HIS A 302 -15.92 -2.99 2.13
N ILE A 303 -15.78 -3.50 0.90
CA ILE A 303 -16.95 -3.74 0.02
C ILE A 303 -17.90 -4.74 0.67
N LEU A 304 -17.38 -5.89 1.11
CA LEU A 304 -18.17 -6.93 1.77
C LEU A 304 -18.83 -6.44 3.07
N LEU A 305 -18.16 -5.57 3.83
CA LEU A 305 -18.74 -4.98 5.03
C LEU A 305 -19.98 -4.14 4.68
N PHE A 306 -19.97 -3.38 3.58
CA PHE A 306 -21.09 -2.57 3.13
C PHE A 306 -22.27 -3.39 2.59
N GLU A 307 -22.08 -4.64 2.20
CA GLU A 307 -23.19 -5.55 1.85
C GLU A 307 -24.07 -5.86 3.07
N HIS A 308 -23.47 -5.86 4.27
CA HIS A 308 -24.17 -6.15 5.52
C HIS A 308 -24.55 -4.89 6.32
N PHE A 309 -23.83 -3.78 6.13
CA PHE A 309 -24.09 -2.49 6.77
C PHE A 309 -24.05 -1.36 5.74
N PRO A 310 -25.16 -1.07 5.02
CA PRO A 310 -25.20 -0.13 3.91
C PRO A 310 -25.32 1.34 4.35
N GLN A 311 -24.63 1.73 5.41
CA GLN A 311 -24.60 3.10 5.94
C GLN A 311 -23.14 3.57 6.06
N PRO A 312 -22.87 4.91 6.01
CA PRO A 312 -21.54 5.42 6.26
C PRO A 312 -21.00 4.99 7.63
N LEU A 313 -19.70 4.75 7.70
CA LEU A 313 -19.00 4.35 8.92
C LEU A 313 -17.93 5.41 9.28
N ILE A 314 -17.79 5.72 10.55
CA ILE A 314 -16.57 6.38 11.04
C ILE A 314 -15.43 5.38 10.89
N CYS A 315 -14.28 5.87 10.38
CA CYS A 315 -13.05 5.09 10.22
C CYS A 315 -11.87 5.92 10.75
N THR A 316 -11.11 5.35 11.68
CA THR A 316 -9.89 5.98 12.20
C THR A 316 -8.83 4.93 12.51
N SER A 317 -7.56 5.32 12.53
CA SER A 317 -6.47 4.43 12.94
C SER A 317 -6.66 3.88 14.36
N SER A 318 -6.42 2.59 14.55
CA SER A 318 -6.51 1.93 15.86
C SER A 318 -5.25 2.19 16.68
N ASN A 319 -5.23 3.33 17.37
CA ASN A 319 -4.18 3.70 18.31
C ASN A 319 -4.69 4.76 19.30
N LEU A 320 -4.10 4.83 20.48
CA LEU A 320 -4.27 5.95 21.39
C LEU A 320 -3.63 7.22 20.79
N ALA A 321 -3.99 8.38 21.34
CA ALA A 321 -3.34 9.64 20.96
C ALA A 321 -1.81 9.52 21.10
N HIS A 322 -1.06 9.96 20.08
CA HIS A 322 0.39 9.93 19.97
C HIS A 322 1.04 8.52 19.85
N ALA A 323 0.33 7.45 20.15
CA ALA A 323 0.82 6.08 19.97
C ALA A 323 0.88 5.71 18.47
N PRO A 324 1.74 4.76 18.07
CA PRO A 324 1.85 4.34 16.69
C PRO A 324 0.62 3.52 16.25
N LEU A 325 0.36 3.50 14.92
CA LEU A 325 -0.70 2.66 14.33
C LEU A 325 -0.52 1.20 14.75
N THR A 326 -1.57 0.60 15.31
CA THR A 326 -1.57 -0.81 15.70
C THR A 326 -1.55 -1.72 14.47
N ILE A 327 -0.62 -2.65 14.42
CA ILE A 327 -0.53 -3.69 13.38
C ILE A 327 -0.78 -5.10 13.91
N ASP A 328 -0.68 -5.26 15.22
CA ASP A 328 -0.92 -6.50 15.96
C ASP A 328 -1.69 -6.20 17.26
N ARG A 329 -2.53 -7.12 17.71
CA ARG A 329 -3.19 -7.10 19.03
C ARG A 329 -4.10 -5.88 19.28
N ALA A 330 -4.99 -5.57 18.34
CA ALA A 330 -5.95 -4.47 18.50
C ALA A 330 -6.99 -4.70 19.62
N GLU A 331 -7.12 -5.92 20.14
CA GLU A 331 -8.03 -6.30 21.24
C GLU A 331 -7.78 -5.52 22.54
N GLN A 332 -6.60 -4.94 22.69
CA GLN A 332 -6.28 -4.07 23.84
C GLN A 332 -7.08 -2.76 23.84
N LEU A 333 -7.59 -2.32 22.69
CA LEU A 333 -8.36 -1.08 22.56
C LEU A 333 -9.87 -1.33 22.62
N VAL A 334 -10.35 -2.38 21.96
CA VAL A 334 -11.78 -2.70 21.86
C VAL A 334 -12.01 -4.20 22.05
N PRO A 335 -13.19 -4.58 22.60
CA PRO A 335 -13.50 -6.00 22.83
C PRO A 335 -13.72 -6.79 21.54
N LEU A 336 -14.15 -6.16 20.45
CA LEU A 336 -14.49 -6.83 19.19
C LEU A 336 -13.47 -6.49 18.11
N VAL A 337 -12.78 -7.52 17.60
CA VAL A 337 -11.66 -7.38 16.68
C VAL A 337 -11.81 -8.36 15.52
N LEU A 338 -11.86 -7.86 14.28
CA LEU A 338 -11.72 -8.67 13.08
C LEU A 338 -10.26 -8.63 12.63
N ASP A 339 -9.58 -9.75 12.74
CA ASP A 339 -8.18 -9.95 12.34
C ASP A 339 -8.08 -10.89 11.14
N HIS A 340 -6.94 -10.89 10.50
CA HIS A 340 -6.52 -11.88 9.51
C HIS A 340 -5.05 -12.25 9.71
N ASP A 341 -4.68 -13.45 9.30
CA ASP A 341 -3.37 -14.06 9.54
C ASP A 341 -2.25 -13.53 8.60
N ARG A 342 -2.54 -12.64 7.63
CA ARG A 342 -1.50 -11.98 6.84
C ARG A 342 -0.74 -10.96 7.70
N ARG A 343 0.58 -11.10 7.78
CA ARG A 343 1.44 -10.16 8.51
C ARG A 343 1.55 -8.83 7.78
N ILE A 344 1.63 -7.74 8.54
CA ILE A 344 1.94 -6.39 8.07
C ILE A 344 3.40 -6.11 8.41
N ILE A 345 4.21 -5.79 7.40
CA ILE A 345 5.65 -5.48 7.58
C ILE A 345 5.84 -3.99 7.76
N GLN A 346 5.19 -3.19 6.90
CA GLN A 346 5.22 -1.74 6.97
C GLN A 346 3.86 -1.22 7.41
N ALA A 347 3.81 -0.63 8.60
CA ALA A 347 2.62 0.11 9.02
C ALA A 347 2.41 1.31 8.09
N ALA A 348 1.21 1.47 7.55
CA ALA A 348 0.88 2.57 6.68
C ALA A 348 -0.56 3.03 6.94
N ASP A 349 -0.70 4.22 7.52
CA ASP A 349 -1.99 4.89 7.70
C ASP A 349 -2.52 5.41 6.35
N ASP A 350 -3.78 5.81 6.28
CA ASP A 350 -4.35 6.37 5.07
C ASP A 350 -3.81 7.77 4.76
N SER A 351 -3.56 8.04 3.49
CA SER A 351 -3.16 9.38 3.04
C SER A 351 -4.32 10.37 3.16
N ILE A 352 -4.00 11.63 3.45
CA ILE A 352 -4.98 12.71 3.54
C ILE A 352 -4.65 13.76 2.50
N LEU A 353 -5.64 14.15 1.73
CA LEU A 353 -5.56 15.16 0.68
C LEU A 353 -6.60 16.26 0.87
N LYS A 354 -6.25 17.45 0.39
CA LYS A 354 -7.18 18.57 0.20
C LYS A 354 -6.98 19.17 -1.19
N ILE A 355 -8.05 19.55 -1.85
CA ILE A 355 -7.97 20.27 -3.13
C ILE A 355 -7.90 21.77 -2.83
N ILE A 356 -6.79 22.39 -3.24
CA ILE A 356 -6.56 23.84 -3.10
C ILE A 356 -6.24 24.40 -4.48
N ASN A 357 -6.98 25.41 -4.93
CA ASN A 357 -6.81 26.01 -6.26
C ASN A 357 -6.79 24.95 -7.38
N ARG A 358 -7.72 23.97 -7.32
CA ARG A 358 -7.85 22.82 -8.24
C ARG A 358 -6.66 21.88 -8.27
N LYS A 359 -5.71 21.99 -7.35
CA LYS A 359 -4.54 21.11 -7.24
C LYS A 359 -4.64 20.26 -5.97
N PRO A 360 -4.33 18.96 -6.03
CA PRO A 360 -4.25 18.13 -4.85
C PRO A 360 -3.04 18.51 -4.00
N LEU A 361 -3.26 18.74 -2.72
CA LEU A 361 -2.25 18.95 -1.70
C LEU A 361 -2.28 17.75 -0.74
N LEU A 362 -1.20 17.00 -0.65
CA LEU A 362 -1.02 15.95 0.35
C LEU A 362 -0.74 16.57 1.71
N ILE A 363 -1.66 16.40 2.65
CA ILE A 363 -1.51 16.81 4.05
C ILE A 363 -0.80 15.71 4.83
N ARG A 364 -1.14 14.45 4.56
CA ARG A 364 -0.46 13.26 5.07
C ARG A 364 -0.17 12.33 3.90
N ARG A 365 1.12 12.01 3.68
CA ARG A 365 1.55 11.09 2.65
C ARG A 365 1.83 9.72 3.27
N SER A 366 1.06 8.70 2.89
CA SER A 366 1.15 7.33 3.42
C SER A 366 0.59 6.33 2.39
N ARG A 367 -0.31 5.41 2.75
CA ARG A 367 -0.88 4.39 1.87
C ARG A 367 -1.33 4.97 0.52
N GLY A 368 -1.02 4.26 -0.56
CA GLY A 368 -1.32 4.66 -1.95
C GLY A 368 -0.24 5.55 -2.58
N PHE A 369 0.56 6.26 -1.79
CA PHE A 369 1.59 7.19 -2.27
C PHE A 369 3.01 6.78 -1.90
N VAL A 370 3.21 6.07 -0.79
CA VAL A 370 4.53 5.57 -0.38
C VAL A 370 4.71 4.13 -0.85
N PRO A 371 5.93 3.76 -1.21
CA PRO A 371 7.19 4.49 -1.18
C PRO A 371 7.57 5.18 -2.51
N ARG A 372 6.59 5.51 -3.38
CA ARG A 372 6.86 6.13 -4.69
C ARG A 372 7.85 7.30 -4.55
N SER A 373 8.97 7.22 -5.27
CA SER A 373 10.01 8.25 -5.24
C SER A 373 9.58 9.51 -6.01
N ILE A 374 10.18 10.63 -5.64
CA ILE A 374 10.00 11.94 -6.28
C ILE A 374 11.32 12.26 -7.00
N ALA A 375 11.24 12.54 -8.30
CA ALA A 375 12.40 13.00 -9.05
C ALA A 375 12.70 14.47 -8.68
N ILE A 376 13.97 14.77 -8.45
CA ILE A 376 14.46 16.13 -8.22
C ILE A 376 15.60 16.42 -9.17
N ASP A 377 15.73 17.67 -9.56
CA ASP A 377 16.89 18.14 -10.34
C ASP A 377 18.03 18.44 -9.36
N SER A 378 18.97 17.51 -9.26
CA SER A 378 20.13 17.61 -8.38
C SER A 378 21.37 16.99 -9.06
N THR A 379 22.50 17.68 -8.95
CA THR A 379 23.82 17.19 -9.36
C THR A 379 24.59 16.54 -8.22
N ASP A 380 24.04 16.55 -7.01
CA ASP A 380 24.67 15.93 -5.84
C ASP A 380 24.63 14.40 -5.98
N THR A 381 25.75 13.75 -5.71
CA THR A 381 25.89 12.30 -5.78
C THR A 381 25.99 11.63 -4.41
N ALA A 382 25.99 12.42 -3.33
CA ALA A 382 26.03 11.89 -1.97
C ALA A 382 24.63 11.48 -1.50
N PRO A 383 24.40 10.23 -1.11
CA PRO A 383 23.15 9.84 -0.48
C PRO A 383 22.91 10.56 0.83
N ILE A 384 21.68 11.05 1.03
CA ILE A 384 21.29 11.85 2.19
C ILE A 384 20.14 11.18 2.92
N LEU A 385 20.21 11.12 4.25
CA LEU A 385 19.08 10.80 5.11
C LEU A 385 18.62 12.06 5.85
N ALA A 386 17.39 12.52 5.58
CA ALA A 386 16.77 13.62 6.29
C ALA A 386 15.75 13.10 7.29
N LEU A 387 15.95 13.35 8.57
CA LEU A 387 15.28 12.70 9.70
C LEU A 387 13.89 13.28 10.02
N GLY A 388 13.57 14.48 9.47
CA GLY A 388 12.30 15.16 9.75
C GLY A 388 12.24 15.76 11.16
N ALA A 389 11.09 16.38 11.45
CA ALA A 389 10.81 16.96 12.76
C ALA A 389 10.22 15.93 13.73
N GLU A 390 9.82 16.36 14.92
CA GLU A 390 9.37 15.47 16.00
C GLU A 390 7.91 15.04 15.87
N MET A 391 7.01 16.00 15.57
CA MET A 391 5.58 15.75 15.44
C MET A 391 5.17 15.51 13.98
N ASN A 392 4.21 14.60 13.77
CA ASN A 392 3.76 14.19 12.42
C ASN A 392 4.95 13.78 11.52
N ASN A 393 5.92 13.11 12.12
CA ASN A 393 7.18 12.81 11.47
C ASN A 393 7.02 11.99 10.17
N THR A 394 7.85 12.36 9.21
CA THR A 394 8.28 11.59 8.05
C THR A 394 9.76 11.84 7.85
N PHE A 395 10.52 10.81 7.48
CA PHE A 395 11.90 11.00 7.02
C PHE A 395 11.96 10.90 5.49
N ALA A 396 13.08 11.34 4.92
CA ALA A 396 13.33 11.23 3.49
C ALA A 396 14.74 10.68 3.22
N ILE A 397 14.87 9.92 2.15
CA ILE A 397 16.15 9.41 1.65
C ILE A 397 16.35 9.93 0.23
N TYR A 398 17.45 10.63 0.01
CA TYR A 398 17.96 10.94 -1.31
C TYR A 398 19.00 9.88 -1.72
N ASP A 399 18.82 9.31 -2.90
CA ASP A 399 19.64 8.17 -3.37
C ASP A 399 20.98 8.54 -4.00
N GLY A 400 21.30 9.84 -4.17
CA GLY A 400 22.48 10.31 -4.90
C GLY A 400 22.31 10.27 -6.42
N HIS A 401 21.11 9.99 -6.93
CA HIS A 401 20.81 9.84 -8.36
C HIS A 401 19.57 10.62 -8.81
N GLY A 402 19.22 11.69 -8.08
CA GLY A 402 18.10 12.56 -8.42
C GLY A 402 16.72 12.04 -7.94
N ARG A 403 16.66 11.13 -6.97
CA ARG A 403 15.42 10.64 -6.42
C ARG A 403 15.35 10.79 -4.91
N VAL A 404 14.21 11.24 -4.44
CA VAL A 404 13.88 11.32 -3.02
C VAL A 404 12.73 10.39 -2.71
N THR A 405 12.93 9.48 -1.78
CA THR A 405 11.88 8.61 -1.24
C THR A 405 11.50 9.11 0.16
N LEU A 406 10.24 9.51 0.34
CA LEU A 406 9.71 9.84 1.65
C LEU A 406 9.15 8.59 2.31
N SER A 407 9.34 8.46 3.62
CA SER A 407 8.66 7.43 4.41
C SER A 407 7.15 7.67 4.44
N GLN A 408 6.41 6.66 4.87
CA GLN A 408 5.05 6.86 5.34
C GLN A 408 5.04 7.78 6.57
N HIS A 409 3.86 8.36 6.85
CA HIS A 409 3.65 9.08 8.10
C HIS A 409 3.93 8.16 9.30
N ILE A 410 4.89 8.53 10.13
CA ILE A 410 5.29 7.79 11.33
C ILE A 410 4.46 8.23 12.52
N GLY A 411 4.31 9.53 12.72
CA GLY A 411 3.56 10.12 13.82
C GLY A 411 4.42 10.95 14.76
N ASP A 412 4.10 10.91 16.05
CA ASP A 412 4.73 11.70 17.09
C ASP A 412 5.88 10.90 17.74
N THR A 413 7.11 11.29 17.44
CA THR A 413 8.33 10.60 17.92
C THR A 413 8.67 10.90 19.38
N THR A 414 7.90 11.75 20.07
CA THR A 414 7.99 11.88 21.53
C THR A 414 7.49 10.64 22.26
N HIS A 415 6.59 9.87 21.61
CA HIS A 415 6.10 8.61 22.17
C HIS A 415 7.13 7.49 21.95
N PRO A 416 7.55 6.77 23.00
CA PRO A 416 8.64 5.78 22.91
C PRO A 416 8.42 4.71 21.83
N GLU A 417 7.23 4.11 21.76
CA GLU A 417 6.93 3.08 20.76
C GLU A 417 6.91 3.63 19.34
N THR A 418 6.51 4.91 19.15
CA THR A 418 6.56 5.58 17.85
C THR A 418 8.01 5.84 17.45
N PHE A 419 8.85 6.21 18.40
CA PHE A 419 10.29 6.42 18.16
C PHE A 419 11.00 5.11 17.82
N ASP A 420 10.72 4.02 18.52
CA ASP A 420 11.27 2.69 18.18
C ASP A 420 10.86 2.27 16.77
N ARG A 421 9.59 2.48 16.41
CA ARG A 421 9.10 2.22 15.05
C ARG A 421 9.78 3.11 14.00
N TYR A 422 10.00 4.37 14.31
CA TYR A 422 10.73 5.31 13.47
C TYR A 422 12.13 4.80 13.16
N ARG A 423 12.92 4.42 14.16
CA ARG A 423 14.26 3.84 13.99
C ARG A 423 14.22 2.57 13.13
N ALA A 424 13.36 1.62 13.48
CA ALA A 424 13.20 0.37 12.73
C ALA A 424 12.77 0.60 11.28
N THR A 425 11.98 1.65 11.01
CA THR A 425 11.57 2.00 9.64
C THR A 425 12.73 2.60 8.85
N ILE A 426 13.54 3.48 9.44
CA ILE A 426 14.76 4.00 8.82
C ILE A 426 15.70 2.85 8.44
N ASP A 427 16.02 1.97 9.40
CA ASP A 427 16.92 0.83 9.15
C ASP A 427 16.42 -0.04 8.00
N ARG A 428 15.10 -0.29 7.95
CA ARG A 428 14.49 -1.09 6.90
C ARG A 428 14.56 -0.41 5.53
N PHE A 429 14.29 0.90 5.47
CA PHE A 429 14.39 1.65 4.22
C PHE A 429 15.83 1.69 3.70
N LEU A 430 16.80 1.99 4.56
CA LEU A 430 18.23 1.99 4.22
C LEU A 430 18.72 0.62 3.76
N THR A 431 18.35 -0.43 4.50
CA THR A 431 18.70 -1.82 4.16
C THR A 431 18.06 -2.25 2.85
N SER A 432 16.76 -1.98 2.66
CA SER A 432 16.04 -2.33 1.43
C SER A 432 16.57 -1.56 0.22
N ALA A 433 16.91 -0.27 0.41
CA ALA A 433 17.48 0.57 -0.63
C ALA A 433 18.98 0.31 -0.84
N ARG A 434 19.65 -0.41 0.06
CA ARG A 434 21.13 -0.56 0.09
C ARG A 434 21.84 0.79 0.05
N ILE A 435 21.26 1.77 0.70
CA ILE A 435 21.82 3.11 0.80
C ILE A 435 22.55 3.24 2.14
N THR A 436 23.81 3.62 2.06
CA THR A 436 24.58 4.11 3.20
C THR A 436 24.63 5.65 3.09
N PRO A 437 23.94 6.37 3.99
CA PRO A 437 23.95 7.83 3.95
C PRO A 437 25.39 8.35 4.09
N ARG A 438 25.70 9.42 3.37
CA ARG A 438 26.94 10.17 3.52
C ARG A 438 26.73 11.52 4.19
N VAL A 439 25.47 11.94 4.32
CA VAL A 439 25.08 13.17 4.99
C VAL A 439 23.80 12.89 5.75
N LEU A 440 23.69 13.39 6.98
CA LEU A 440 22.48 13.40 7.77
C LEU A 440 21.94 14.82 7.89
N LEU A 441 20.64 14.96 7.69
CA LEU A 441 19.94 16.22 7.93
C LEU A 441 18.94 16.02 9.07
N CYS A 442 19.01 16.86 10.09
CA CYS A 442 18.07 16.88 11.19
C CYS A 442 17.51 18.29 11.42
N ASP A 443 16.43 18.38 12.20
CA ASP A 443 15.89 19.65 12.64
C ASP A 443 16.92 20.40 13.52
N ALA A 444 16.91 21.72 13.45
CA ALA A 444 17.80 22.56 14.23
C ALA A 444 17.47 22.57 15.73
N HIS A 445 16.27 22.10 16.12
CA HIS A 445 15.87 22.05 17.53
C HIS A 445 16.72 21.04 18.30
N PRO A 446 17.46 21.47 19.33
CA PRO A 446 18.48 20.64 19.97
C PRO A 446 17.94 19.45 20.77
N GLU A 447 16.67 19.53 21.22
CA GLU A 447 16.06 18.58 22.14
C GLU A 447 15.08 17.61 21.43
N TYR A 448 14.86 17.75 20.13
CA TYR A 448 14.04 16.77 19.41
C TYR A 448 14.69 15.40 19.43
N GLN A 449 13.89 14.36 19.74
CA GLN A 449 14.36 12.97 19.72
C GLN A 449 14.98 12.59 18.37
N THR A 450 14.42 13.09 17.29
CA THR A 450 14.95 12.90 15.92
C THR A 450 16.29 13.58 15.72
N SER A 451 16.52 14.77 16.32
CA SER A 451 17.81 15.50 16.24
C SER A 451 18.86 14.86 17.11
N LEU A 452 18.50 14.36 18.30
CA LEU A 452 19.40 13.61 19.18
C LEU A 452 19.86 12.31 18.51
N TYR A 453 18.92 11.56 17.96
CA TYR A 453 19.20 10.34 17.19
C TYR A 453 20.07 10.61 15.96
N GLY A 454 19.85 11.74 15.27
CA GLY A 454 20.66 12.13 14.13
C GLY A 454 22.12 12.34 14.48
N ARG A 455 22.41 12.99 15.62
CA ARG A 455 23.78 13.16 16.10
C ARG A 455 24.43 11.83 16.48
N GLU A 456 23.73 10.98 17.22
CA GLU A 456 24.21 9.63 17.58
C GLU A 456 24.51 8.79 16.33
N LEU A 457 23.62 8.84 15.33
CA LEU A 457 23.78 8.11 14.08
C LEU A 457 24.94 8.66 13.24
N ALA A 458 25.11 10.00 13.18
CA ALA A 458 26.21 10.65 12.48
C ALA A 458 27.57 10.26 13.08
N GLU A 459 27.68 10.25 14.42
CA GLU A 459 28.88 9.78 15.13
C GLU A 459 29.14 8.30 14.82
N THR A 460 28.11 7.45 14.87
CA THR A 460 28.23 6.00 14.60
C THR A 460 28.69 5.72 13.18
N LEU A 461 28.19 6.47 12.20
CA LEU A 461 28.53 6.33 10.78
C LEU A 461 29.77 7.13 10.37
N ASN A 462 30.30 7.97 11.26
CA ASN A 462 31.40 8.91 11.01
C ASN A 462 31.17 9.80 9.78
N ILE A 463 29.99 10.44 9.74
CA ILE A 463 29.53 11.32 8.66
C ILE A 463 28.98 12.64 9.23
N PRO A 464 28.97 13.73 8.43
CA PRO A 464 28.37 15.01 8.83
C PRO A 464 26.85 14.96 8.93
#